data_aa5d708d427a95f2e429fcd51a0075fe
#
_entry.id   aa5d708d427a95f2e429fcd51a0075fe
#
_cell.length_a   1.000
_cell.length_b   1.000
_cell.length_c   1.000
_cell.angle_alpha   90.00
_cell.angle_beta   90.00
_cell.angle_gamma   90.00
#
_symmetry.space_group_name_H-M   'P 1'
#
loop_
_entity.id
_entity.type
_entity.pdbx_description
1 polymer ?
#
loop_
_entity_poly.entity_id
_entity_poly.type
_entity_poly.pdbx_seq_one_letter_code
_entity_poly.pdbx_strand_id
1 'polypeptide(L)'
;MPLCGHRFAMTTTSKALRRAPALAAALLALHGASSVATAQAEATVLVQRAATAMGGAAALRSLNNVTFEFNAANFGLGQEETPASPARATFQFGRIINDYRGSRRLTTTESRVVTGAVQRQRGVVTPTVGLSEINGVQTASAAAARVNVANDMRAQPERLILAALDNPALLTMVPPKRIRGETMDGVRMGSGAEARTVWFDRLTHLPVAVERVTDDPILGDRRTTTLYTRWEDAGGVKLPREVDVDVNGRLQSHQVVTSASVNATLTESDFAIPDSIAQRAQPIPPAPPAITVMLAEIGPNVWRAEGGSHHSLVIRQGDGLVVVEAPQSTARSKAVLDTLRSRFAGVPVKTLVPTHHHWDHSGGIREYLAQGVAVVVHSRNVEFVRGIGAAPKTVAPDALSRGGRMPTVSAAGNATSIGTGDTRVMLLDLPTVHAEGVLAAYVPSLRILFVSDVLTPGPTLAPAGSREIAAMVRARGIVVDRVVGGHGGIAAWADVERAGSRDQ
;
A
#
# COMPACT_ATOMS: atom_id res chain seq x y z
N MET A 1 4.93 53.49 74.27
CA MET A 1 3.99 53.07 75.30
C MET A 1 3.11 51.93 74.81
N PRO A 2 2.93 50.96 75.63
CA PRO A 2 2.54 49.59 75.25
C PRO A 2 1.05 49.32 75.33
N LEU A 3 0.60 48.17 74.85
CA LEU A 3 -0.36 47.26 75.48
C LEU A 3 -0.65 46.17 74.44
N CYS A 4 -0.16 44.99 74.60
CA CYS A 4 -0.62 43.84 75.41
C CYS A 4 -1.96 43.30 74.93
N GLY A 5 -1.96 42.06 74.49
CA GLY A 5 -3.17 41.28 74.60
C GLY A 5 -3.29 40.06 73.76
N HIS A 6 -2.85 38.96 74.26
CA HIS A 6 -3.41 37.59 74.28
C HIS A 6 -3.53 36.74 72.96
N ARG A 7 -2.73 35.70 72.92
CA ARG A 7 -2.89 34.46 72.16
C ARG A 7 -4.11 33.70 72.67
N PHE A 8 -4.90 33.21 71.72
CA PHE A 8 -5.71 32.00 71.93
C PHE A 8 -5.34 30.97 70.83
N ALA A 9 -4.81 29.89 71.32
CA ALA A 9 -4.58 28.68 70.46
C ALA A 9 -5.90 27.93 70.31
N MET A 10 -6.30 27.68 69.12
CA MET A 10 -7.29 26.64 68.80
C MET A 10 -6.67 25.57 67.89
N THR A 11 -6.33 24.48 68.55
CA THR A 11 -6.08 23.19 67.92
C THR A 11 -7.41 22.64 67.43
N THR A 12 -7.59 22.56 66.12
CA THR A 12 -8.62 21.71 65.51
C THR A 12 -7.97 20.69 64.59
N THR A 13 -8.04 19.46 64.97
CA THR A 13 -7.70 18.24 64.28
C THR A 13 -8.56 18.08 63.05
N SER A 14 -7.94 18.19 61.83
CA SER A 14 -8.56 17.78 60.55
C SER A 14 -7.99 16.45 60.06
N LYS A 15 -8.57 15.35 60.56
CA LYS A 15 -8.29 14.00 60.06
C LYS A 15 -9.40 13.38 59.18
N ALA A 16 -10.21 14.19 58.47
CA ALA A 16 -11.41 13.67 57.79
C ALA A 16 -11.50 13.96 56.27
N LEU A 17 -10.45 14.46 55.60
CA LEU A 17 -10.59 14.82 54.15
C LEU A 17 -9.60 14.14 53.18
N ARG A 18 -9.06 12.95 53.48
CA ARG A 18 -8.16 12.24 52.55
C ARG A 18 -8.74 10.93 51.94
N ARG A 19 -10.03 10.63 52.14
CA ARG A 19 -10.65 9.39 51.61
C ARG A 19 -11.57 9.58 50.41
N ALA A 20 -11.93 10.80 50.00
CA ALA A 20 -12.86 11.08 48.93
C ALA A 20 -12.30 10.78 47.49
N PRO A 21 -11.04 11.03 47.13
CA PRO A 21 -10.55 10.77 45.79
C PRO A 21 -10.38 9.27 45.45
N ALA A 22 -10.12 8.44 46.44
CA ALA A 22 -9.96 6.99 46.19
C ALA A 22 -11.28 6.27 45.92
N LEU A 23 -12.38 6.68 46.58
CA LEU A 23 -13.71 6.12 46.30
C LEU A 23 -14.27 6.57 44.95
N ALA A 24 -14.03 7.79 44.53
CA ALA A 24 -14.45 8.30 43.22
C ALA A 24 -13.67 7.60 42.07
N ALA A 25 -12.39 7.35 42.25
CA ALA A 25 -11.57 6.59 41.27
C ALA A 25 -11.99 5.11 41.22
N ALA A 26 -12.32 4.49 42.33
CA ALA A 26 -12.81 3.11 42.37
C ALA A 26 -14.22 2.96 41.74
N LEU A 27 -15.13 3.93 41.96
CA LEU A 27 -16.45 3.95 41.32
C LEU A 27 -16.36 4.21 39.83
N LEU A 28 -15.48 5.08 39.36
CA LEU A 28 -15.20 5.30 37.92
C LEU A 28 -14.60 4.04 37.27
N ALA A 29 -13.71 3.34 37.94
CA ALA A 29 -13.11 2.09 37.44
C ALA A 29 -14.15 0.95 37.39
N LEU A 30 -15.06 0.84 38.35
CA LEU A 30 -16.15 -0.14 38.35
C LEU A 30 -17.19 0.15 37.27
N HIS A 31 -17.56 1.40 37.01
CA HIS A 31 -18.45 1.76 35.92
C HIS A 31 -17.80 1.55 34.54
N GLY A 32 -16.53 1.85 34.41
CA GLY A 32 -15.77 1.57 33.20
C GLY A 32 -15.66 0.08 32.88
N ALA A 33 -15.41 -0.76 33.87
CA ALA A 33 -15.33 -2.23 33.71
C ALA A 33 -16.72 -2.85 33.36
N SER A 34 -17.79 -2.34 33.96
CA SER A 34 -19.15 -2.80 33.66
C SER A 34 -19.58 -2.44 32.24
N SER A 35 -19.26 -1.23 31.75
CA SER A 35 -19.60 -0.78 30.40
C SER A 35 -18.82 -1.55 29.32
N VAL A 36 -17.56 -1.88 29.57
CA VAL A 36 -16.73 -2.69 28.65
C VAL A 36 -17.24 -4.14 28.57
N ALA A 37 -17.61 -4.75 29.71
CA ALA A 37 -18.16 -6.10 29.74
C ALA A 37 -19.53 -6.18 29.02
N THR A 38 -20.36 -5.14 29.14
CA THR A 38 -21.65 -5.07 28.43
C THR A 38 -21.42 -4.93 26.92
N ALA A 39 -20.56 -4.03 26.48
CA ALA A 39 -20.23 -3.85 25.06
C ALA A 39 -19.62 -5.12 24.43
N GLN A 40 -18.83 -5.88 25.19
CA GLN A 40 -18.31 -7.18 24.75
C GLN A 40 -19.40 -8.23 24.61
N ALA A 41 -20.33 -8.31 25.59
CA ALA A 41 -21.46 -9.24 25.55
C ALA A 41 -22.37 -8.95 24.34
N GLU A 42 -22.71 -7.68 24.10
CA GLU A 42 -23.51 -7.26 22.94
C GLU A 42 -22.80 -7.60 21.62
N ALA A 43 -21.50 -7.37 21.50
CA ALA A 43 -20.71 -7.73 20.33
C ALA A 43 -20.75 -9.24 20.07
N THR A 44 -20.63 -10.05 21.13
CA THR A 44 -20.70 -11.52 21.04
C THR A 44 -22.07 -11.98 20.53
N VAL A 45 -23.16 -11.40 21.05
CA VAL A 45 -24.51 -11.71 20.59
C VAL A 45 -24.71 -11.35 19.12
N LEU A 46 -24.21 -10.20 18.66
CA LEU A 46 -24.32 -9.78 17.26
C LEU A 46 -23.55 -10.75 16.35
N VAL A 47 -22.34 -11.16 16.71
CA VAL A 47 -21.57 -12.16 15.95
C VAL A 47 -22.27 -13.52 15.90
N GLN A 48 -22.92 -13.96 17.00
CA GLN A 48 -23.71 -15.19 17.03
C GLN A 48 -24.93 -15.11 16.07
N ARG A 49 -25.62 -13.97 16.03
CA ARG A 49 -26.72 -13.72 15.08
C ARG A 49 -26.22 -13.75 13.64
N ALA A 50 -25.08 -13.14 13.37
CA ALA A 50 -24.45 -13.18 12.05
C ALA A 50 -24.10 -14.61 11.63
N ALA A 51 -23.50 -15.39 12.50
CA ALA A 51 -23.22 -16.80 12.23
C ALA A 51 -24.49 -17.59 11.92
N THR A 52 -25.58 -17.36 12.69
CA THR A 52 -26.91 -17.98 12.44
C THR A 52 -27.45 -17.57 11.08
N ALA A 53 -27.38 -16.27 10.72
CA ALA A 53 -27.81 -15.75 9.43
C ALA A 53 -27.03 -16.31 8.24
N MET A 54 -25.77 -16.68 8.45
CA MET A 54 -24.89 -17.29 7.44
C MET A 54 -25.05 -18.81 7.30
N GLY A 55 -25.95 -19.45 8.06
CA GLY A 55 -26.19 -20.90 8.01
C GLY A 55 -25.90 -21.64 9.32
N GLY A 56 -25.41 -20.93 10.34
CA GLY A 56 -25.09 -21.45 11.66
C GLY A 56 -23.61 -21.81 11.86
N ALA A 57 -23.17 -21.73 13.10
CA ALA A 57 -21.76 -21.98 13.47
C ALA A 57 -21.30 -23.39 13.08
N ALA A 58 -22.15 -24.39 13.17
CA ALA A 58 -21.82 -25.76 12.77
C ALA A 58 -21.57 -25.88 11.26
N ALA A 59 -22.43 -25.30 10.43
CA ALA A 59 -22.25 -25.27 8.98
C ALA A 59 -20.97 -24.53 8.58
N LEU A 60 -20.70 -23.35 9.19
CA LEU A 60 -19.48 -22.60 8.95
C LEU A 60 -18.22 -23.40 9.34
N ARG A 61 -18.25 -24.16 10.45
CA ARG A 61 -17.12 -25.01 10.90
C ARG A 61 -16.91 -26.22 9.99
N SER A 62 -17.96 -26.71 9.32
CA SER A 62 -17.87 -27.85 8.40
C SER A 62 -17.31 -27.49 7.02
N LEU A 63 -17.06 -26.20 6.76
CA LEU A 63 -16.48 -25.74 5.50
C LEU A 63 -15.01 -26.18 5.39
N ASN A 64 -14.75 -27.22 4.59
CA ASN A 64 -13.40 -27.67 4.24
C ASN A 64 -12.81 -26.86 3.09
N ASN A 65 -13.65 -26.49 2.12
CA ASN A 65 -13.26 -25.65 0.98
C ASN A 65 -14.44 -24.84 0.45
N VAL A 66 -14.10 -23.75 -0.25
CA VAL A 66 -15.04 -22.93 -1.02
C VAL A 66 -14.42 -22.68 -2.38
N THR A 67 -15.19 -22.91 -3.44
CA THR A 67 -14.84 -22.64 -4.83
C THR A 67 -15.69 -21.51 -5.35
N PHE A 68 -15.08 -20.51 -5.98
CA PHE A 68 -15.76 -19.39 -6.64
C PHE A 68 -15.36 -19.34 -8.12
N GLU A 69 -16.33 -19.10 -9.00
CA GLU A 69 -16.11 -18.57 -10.34
C GLU A 69 -16.59 -17.12 -10.36
N PHE A 70 -15.84 -16.24 -11.01
CA PHE A 70 -16.10 -14.81 -10.90
C PHE A 70 -15.71 -14.02 -12.15
N ASN A 71 -16.35 -12.88 -12.33
CA ASN A 71 -15.92 -11.77 -13.16
C ASN A 71 -15.53 -10.60 -12.25
N ALA A 72 -14.46 -9.88 -12.60
CA ALA A 72 -14.04 -8.72 -11.82
C ALA A 72 -13.54 -7.59 -12.71
N ALA A 73 -13.79 -6.36 -12.27
CA ALA A 73 -13.13 -5.16 -12.73
C ALA A 73 -12.16 -4.71 -11.62
N ASN A 74 -10.88 -4.53 -11.98
CA ASN A 74 -9.86 -4.02 -11.08
C ASN A 74 -9.42 -2.65 -11.56
N PHE A 75 -9.35 -1.69 -10.65
CA PHE A 75 -8.97 -0.31 -10.92
C PHE A 75 -7.58 -0.04 -10.36
N GLY A 76 -6.65 0.35 -11.22
CA GLY A 76 -5.25 0.58 -10.89
C GLY A 76 -5.06 1.90 -10.13
N LEU A 77 -5.52 1.95 -8.87
CA LEU A 77 -5.34 3.13 -8.02
C LEU A 77 -3.87 3.46 -7.82
N GLY A 78 -3.48 4.71 -8.05
CA GLY A 78 -2.10 5.18 -7.98
C GLY A 78 -1.29 4.94 -9.25
N GLN A 79 -1.96 4.51 -10.35
CA GLN A 79 -1.39 4.30 -11.70
C GLN A 79 -2.24 5.03 -12.76
N GLU A 80 -2.89 6.10 -12.37
CA GLU A 80 -3.73 6.92 -13.22
C GLU A 80 -2.87 7.74 -14.22
N GLU A 81 -3.50 8.29 -15.23
CA GLU A 81 -2.85 9.21 -16.15
C GLU A 81 -2.42 10.53 -15.47
N THR A 82 -3.29 11.06 -14.61
CA THR A 82 -2.99 12.14 -13.67
C THR A 82 -3.49 11.77 -12.28
N PRO A 83 -3.03 12.42 -11.19
CA PRO A 83 -3.53 12.13 -9.83
C PRO A 83 -5.05 12.29 -9.66
N ALA A 84 -5.69 13.08 -10.56
CA ALA A 84 -7.14 13.35 -10.53
C ALA A 84 -7.92 12.53 -11.56
N SER A 85 -7.25 11.81 -12.46
CA SER A 85 -7.91 11.00 -13.50
C SER A 85 -8.62 9.79 -12.91
N PRO A 86 -9.64 9.24 -13.57
CA PRO A 86 -10.18 7.94 -13.23
C PRO A 86 -9.10 6.86 -13.33
N ALA A 87 -9.12 5.92 -12.40
CA ALA A 87 -8.21 4.78 -12.46
C ALA A 87 -8.51 3.90 -13.68
N ARG A 88 -7.47 3.41 -14.33
CA ARG A 88 -7.60 2.51 -15.48
C ARG A 88 -8.15 1.17 -15.03
N ALA A 89 -9.20 0.68 -15.68
CA ALA A 89 -9.82 -0.59 -15.37
C ALA A 89 -9.18 -1.73 -16.17
N THR A 90 -8.97 -2.86 -15.52
CA THR A 90 -8.69 -4.15 -16.16
C THR A 90 -9.79 -5.13 -15.80
N PHE A 91 -10.18 -5.95 -16.76
CA PHE A 91 -11.24 -6.92 -16.56
C PHE A 91 -10.66 -8.33 -16.55
N GLN A 92 -11.12 -9.13 -15.61
CA GLN A 92 -10.71 -10.51 -15.48
C GLN A 92 -11.90 -11.41 -15.16
N PHE A 93 -11.79 -12.65 -15.53
CA PHE A 93 -12.64 -13.73 -15.05
C PHE A 93 -11.77 -14.89 -14.60
N GLY A 94 -12.30 -15.71 -13.72
CA GLY A 94 -11.49 -16.79 -13.20
C GLY A 94 -12.18 -17.62 -12.15
N ARG A 95 -11.37 -18.47 -11.54
CA ARG A 95 -11.78 -19.40 -10.48
C ARG A 95 -10.81 -19.32 -9.32
N ILE A 96 -11.36 -19.33 -8.10
CA ILE A 96 -10.59 -19.44 -6.86
C ILE A 96 -11.10 -20.67 -6.10
N ILE A 97 -10.17 -21.51 -5.64
CA ILE A 97 -10.43 -22.58 -4.67
C ILE A 97 -9.69 -22.22 -3.38
N ASN A 98 -10.44 -21.97 -2.32
CA ASN A 98 -9.91 -21.87 -0.97
C ASN A 98 -10.06 -23.23 -0.28
N ASP A 99 -9.00 -24.00 -0.18
CA ASP A 99 -8.95 -25.23 0.64
C ASP A 99 -8.53 -24.86 2.07
N TYR A 100 -9.53 -24.72 2.95
CA TYR A 100 -9.31 -24.35 4.35
C TYR A 100 -8.67 -25.50 5.14
N ARG A 101 -9.00 -26.75 4.79
CA ARG A 101 -8.44 -27.93 5.45
C ARG A 101 -6.95 -28.10 5.14
N GLY A 102 -6.56 -27.92 3.87
CA GLY A 102 -5.19 -27.97 3.41
C GLY A 102 -4.42 -26.64 3.59
N SER A 103 -5.09 -25.57 4.05
CA SER A 103 -4.52 -24.22 4.16
C SER A 103 -3.87 -23.75 2.85
N ARG A 104 -4.50 -24.04 1.71
CA ARG A 104 -3.97 -23.77 0.36
C ARG A 104 -5.01 -23.14 -0.55
N ARG A 105 -4.54 -22.41 -1.56
CA ARG A 105 -5.38 -21.75 -2.56
C ARG A 105 -4.90 -22.07 -3.97
N LEU A 106 -5.84 -22.36 -4.87
CA LEU A 106 -5.65 -22.26 -6.31
C LEU A 106 -6.38 -21.01 -6.80
N THR A 107 -5.73 -20.27 -7.68
CA THR A 107 -6.35 -19.16 -8.43
C THR A 107 -6.02 -19.35 -9.91
N THR A 108 -7.03 -19.31 -10.76
CA THR A 108 -6.84 -19.24 -12.23
C THR A 108 -7.59 -18.02 -12.74
N THR A 109 -6.91 -17.19 -13.53
CA THR A 109 -7.53 -16.01 -14.13
C THR A 109 -7.13 -15.85 -15.59
N GLU A 110 -8.05 -15.30 -16.35
CA GLU A 110 -7.77 -14.71 -17.65
C GLU A 110 -8.16 -13.24 -17.61
N SER A 111 -7.26 -12.37 -18.04
CA SER A 111 -7.47 -10.93 -18.06
C SER A 111 -7.05 -10.33 -19.40
N ARG A 112 -7.70 -9.21 -19.77
CA ARG A 112 -7.21 -8.34 -20.83
C ARG A 112 -6.48 -7.17 -20.20
N VAL A 113 -5.19 -7.07 -20.50
CA VAL A 113 -4.37 -5.94 -20.07
C VAL A 113 -4.65 -4.70 -20.93
N VAL A 114 -4.18 -3.53 -20.52
CA VAL A 114 -4.43 -2.24 -21.19
C VAL A 114 -4.06 -2.25 -22.68
N THR A 115 -3.06 -3.05 -23.08
CA THR A 115 -2.66 -3.22 -24.49
C THR A 115 -3.63 -4.08 -25.30
N GLY A 116 -4.68 -4.65 -24.69
CA GLY A 116 -5.60 -5.60 -25.33
C GLY A 116 -5.11 -7.05 -25.34
N ALA A 117 -3.87 -7.31 -24.93
CA ALA A 117 -3.34 -8.66 -24.86
C ALA A 117 -4.04 -9.48 -23.76
N VAL A 118 -4.23 -10.77 -24.05
CA VAL A 118 -4.79 -11.72 -23.09
C VAL A 118 -3.66 -12.26 -22.21
N GLN A 119 -3.84 -12.18 -20.90
CA GLN A 119 -2.93 -12.76 -19.92
C GLN A 119 -3.65 -13.87 -19.15
N ARG A 120 -3.10 -15.07 -19.18
CA ARG A 120 -3.56 -16.21 -18.38
C ARG A 120 -2.63 -16.43 -17.21
N GLN A 121 -3.22 -16.54 -16.02
CA GLN A 121 -2.47 -16.76 -14.81
C GLN A 121 -3.00 -17.99 -14.07
N ARG A 122 -2.08 -18.75 -13.49
CA ARG A 122 -2.38 -19.79 -12.50
C ARG A 122 -1.48 -19.58 -11.29
N GLY A 123 -2.08 -19.45 -10.13
CA GLY A 123 -1.38 -19.34 -8.85
C GLY A 123 -1.78 -20.49 -7.94
N VAL A 124 -0.81 -21.21 -7.40
CA VAL A 124 -1.02 -22.18 -6.32
C VAL A 124 -0.22 -21.73 -5.12
N VAL A 125 -0.88 -21.59 -3.96
CA VAL A 125 -0.23 -21.22 -2.72
C VAL A 125 -0.54 -22.25 -1.65
N THR A 126 0.50 -22.79 -1.05
CA THR A 126 0.46 -23.66 0.15
C THR A 126 1.20 -22.96 1.30
N PRO A 127 1.18 -23.48 2.53
CA PRO A 127 1.92 -22.89 3.65
C PRO A 127 3.43 -22.75 3.39
N THR A 128 4.01 -23.67 2.62
CA THR A 128 5.47 -23.77 2.43
C THR A 128 5.94 -23.30 1.06
N VAL A 129 5.14 -23.47 0.03
CA VAL A 129 5.52 -23.24 -1.37
C VAL A 129 4.42 -22.47 -2.10
N GLY A 130 4.79 -21.67 -3.11
CA GLY A 130 3.85 -21.07 -4.03
C GLY A 130 4.37 -21.13 -5.47
N LEU A 131 3.45 -21.38 -6.40
CA LEU A 131 3.64 -21.31 -7.85
C LEU A 131 2.94 -20.05 -8.38
N SER A 132 3.62 -19.32 -9.23
CA SER A 132 3.03 -18.33 -10.13
C SER A 132 3.32 -18.72 -11.56
N GLU A 133 2.28 -18.89 -12.36
CA GLU A 133 2.38 -19.16 -13.78
C GLU A 133 1.69 -18.06 -14.57
N ILE A 134 2.40 -17.45 -15.51
CA ILE A 134 1.87 -16.39 -16.38
C ILE A 134 2.15 -16.80 -17.83
N ASN A 135 1.08 -17.01 -18.61
CA ASN A 135 1.16 -17.46 -20.00
C ASN A 135 2.08 -18.68 -20.20
N GLY A 136 2.03 -19.64 -19.26
CA GLY A 136 2.83 -20.87 -19.28
C GLY A 136 4.23 -20.75 -18.66
N VAL A 137 4.69 -19.54 -18.33
CA VAL A 137 5.98 -19.33 -17.64
C VAL A 137 5.80 -19.49 -16.14
N GLN A 138 6.46 -20.49 -15.57
CA GLN A 138 6.35 -20.87 -14.16
C GLN A 138 7.49 -20.31 -13.32
N THR A 139 7.15 -19.71 -12.18
CA THR A 139 8.09 -19.19 -11.19
C THR A 139 7.65 -19.54 -9.77
N ALA A 140 8.60 -19.57 -8.82
CA ALA A 140 8.25 -19.65 -7.42
C ALA A 140 7.65 -18.33 -6.95
N SER A 141 6.51 -18.40 -6.25
CA SER A 141 5.89 -17.20 -5.65
C SER A 141 6.76 -16.64 -4.53
N ALA A 142 6.84 -15.32 -4.46
CA ALA A 142 7.50 -14.63 -3.35
C ALA A 142 6.87 -14.99 -1.99
N ALA A 143 7.67 -14.98 -0.94
CA ALA A 143 7.19 -15.23 0.43
C ALA A 143 6.02 -14.31 0.83
N ALA A 144 6.09 -13.02 0.47
CA ALA A 144 5.03 -12.05 0.72
C ALA A 144 3.68 -12.44 0.06
N ALA A 145 3.70 -12.99 -1.16
CA ALA A 145 2.48 -13.44 -1.84
C ALA A 145 1.79 -14.58 -1.06
N ARG A 146 2.57 -15.51 -0.49
CA ARG A 146 2.02 -16.59 0.35
C ARG A 146 1.38 -16.05 1.63
N VAL A 147 2.03 -15.09 2.29
CA VAL A 147 1.47 -14.41 3.47
C VAL A 147 0.18 -13.68 3.12
N ASN A 148 0.14 -12.96 2.00
CA ASN A 148 -1.05 -12.24 1.55
C ASN A 148 -2.21 -13.20 1.27
N VAL A 149 -1.99 -14.29 0.56
CA VAL A 149 -3.03 -15.30 0.29
C VAL A 149 -3.57 -15.92 1.59
N ALA A 150 -2.70 -16.25 2.55
CA ALA A 150 -3.12 -16.78 3.84
C ALA A 150 -3.95 -15.75 4.64
N ASN A 151 -3.59 -14.46 4.56
CA ASN A 151 -4.36 -13.36 5.17
C ASN A 151 -5.72 -13.19 4.50
N ASP A 152 -5.79 -13.24 3.17
CA ASP A 152 -7.02 -13.15 2.40
C ASP A 152 -7.96 -14.30 2.71
N MET A 153 -7.44 -15.54 2.81
CA MET A 153 -8.26 -16.70 3.21
C MET A 153 -8.87 -16.53 4.60
N ARG A 154 -8.09 -16.00 5.56
CA ARG A 154 -8.59 -15.69 6.92
C ARG A 154 -9.57 -14.52 6.94
N ALA A 155 -9.49 -13.61 5.98
CA ALA A 155 -10.34 -12.43 5.87
C ALA A 155 -11.69 -12.71 5.16
N GLN A 156 -11.90 -13.92 4.63
CA GLN A 156 -13.19 -14.30 4.07
C GLN A 156 -14.28 -14.21 5.16
N PRO A 157 -15.50 -13.71 4.86
CA PRO A 157 -16.50 -13.43 5.89
C PRO A 157 -16.86 -14.63 6.74
N GLU A 158 -16.97 -15.84 6.17
CA GLU A 158 -17.22 -17.07 6.88
C GLU A 158 -16.10 -17.44 7.87
N ARG A 159 -14.87 -17.10 7.56
CA ARG A 159 -13.70 -17.34 8.42
C ARG A 159 -13.57 -16.27 9.51
N LEU A 160 -13.88 -15.00 9.18
CA LEU A 160 -13.88 -13.89 10.14
C LEU A 160 -14.94 -14.13 11.24
N ILE A 161 -16.14 -14.54 10.87
CA ILE A 161 -17.20 -14.81 11.84
C ILE A 161 -16.83 -16.00 12.74
N LEU A 162 -16.25 -17.07 12.21
CA LEU A 162 -15.74 -18.18 13.02
C LEU A 162 -14.65 -17.74 13.99
N ALA A 163 -13.66 -16.98 13.51
CA ALA A 163 -12.60 -16.46 14.35
C ALA A 163 -13.13 -15.56 15.48
N ALA A 164 -14.17 -14.80 15.21
CA ALA A 164 -14.84 -13.96 16.21
C ALA A 164 -15.58 -14.78 17.26
N LEU A 165 -16.29 -15.85 16.85
CA LEU A 165 -16.96 -16.79 17.77
C LEU A 165 -15.97 -17.50 18.69
N ASP A 166 -14.79 -17.85 18.16
CA ASP A 166 -13.74 -18.55 18.91
C ASP A 166 -12.96 -17.63 19.86
N ASN A 167 -13.01 -16.31 19.64
CA ASN A 167 -12.27 -15.31 20.42
C ASN A 167 -13.17 -14.15 20.90
N PRO A 168 -14.22 -14.40 21.67
CA PRO A 168 -15.17 -13.36 22.08
C PRO A 168 -14.53 -12.26 22.94
N ALA A 169 -13.42 -12.55 23.62
CA ALA A 169 -12.66 -11.57 24.40
C ALA A 169 -12.04 -10.45 23.56
N LEU A 170 -11.90 -10.65 22.25
CA LEU A 170 -11.33 -9.65 21.32
C LEU A 170 -12.43 -8.81 20.62
N LEU A 171 -13.69 -8.94 21.02
CA LEU A 171 -14.82 -8.24 20.40
C LEU A 171 -15.18 -7.00 21.20
N THR A 172 -15.50 -5.92 20.49
CA THR A 172 -15.98 -4.67 21.09
C THR A 172 -16.98 -4.02 20.16
N MET A 173 -18.15 -3.61 20.68
CA MET A 173 -19.09 -2.79 19.92
C MET A 173 -18.46 -1.45 19.56
N VAL A 174 -18.73 -0.97 18.35
CA VAL A 174 -18.38 0.39 17.93
C VAL A 174 -19.67 1.17 17.61
N PRO A 175 -19.66 2.51 17.67
CA PRO A 175 -20.82 3.31 17.34
C PRO A 175 -21.39 2.96 15.96
N PRO A 176 -22.72 2.90 15.79
CA PRO A 176 -23.35 2.61 14.50
C PRO A 176 -22.90 3.58 13.40
N LYS A 177 -22.86 3.09 12.16
CA LYS A 177 -22.42 3.87 10.98
C LYS A 177 -23.42 3.70 9.85
N ARG A 178 -23.62 4.78 9.06
CA ARG A 178 -24.38 4.68 7.81
C ARG A 178 -23.50 4.14 6.68
N ILE A 179 -23.94 3.06 6.03
CA ILE A 179 -23.30 2.46 4.86
C ILE A 179 -24.38 2.29 3.79
N ARG A 180 -24.17 2.82 2.60
CA ARG A 180 -25.14 2.81 1.48
C ARG A 180 -26.56 3.30 1.89
N GLY A 181 -26.60 4.29 2.79
CA GLY A 181 -27.88 4.90 3.24
C GLY A 181 -28.50 4.25 4.46
N GLU A 182 -28.16 3.02 4.83
CA GLU A 182 -28.69 2.27 5.95
C GLU A 182 -27.78 2.31 7.18
N THR A 183 -28.36 2.22 8.37
CA THR A 183 -27.60 2.20 9.63
C THR A 183 -27.21 0.78 9.99
N MET A 184 -25.88 0.56 10.10
CA MET A 184 -25.28 -0.72 10.44
C MET A 184 -24.75 -0.72 11.88
N ASP A 185 -24.82 -1.87 12.55
CA ASP A 185 -24.16 -2.09 13.83
C ASP A 185 -22.77 -2.66 13.60
N GLY A 186 -21.79 -2.18 14.37
CA GLY A 186 -20.38 -2.53 14.12
C GLY A 186 -19.76 -3.26 15.28
N VAL A 187 -18.93 -4.27 14.98
CA VAL A 187 -18.09 -4.97 15.93
C VAL A 187 -16.64 -4.84 15.49
N ARG A 188 -15.82 -4.29 16.35
CA ARG A 188 -14.36 -4.32 16.20
C ARG A 188 -13.85 -5.66 16.68
N MET A 189 -13.05 -6.33 15.85
CA MET A 189 -12.41 -7.63 16.09
C MET A 189 -10.90 -7.45 16.17
N GLY A 190 -10.29 -7.81 17.29
CA GLY A 190 -8.86 -7.70 17.51
C GLY A 190 -8.39 -6.29 17.90
N SER A 191 -7.08 -6.11 17.93
CA SER A 191 -6.41 -4.87 18.32
C SER A 191 -5.24 -4.51 17.42
N GLY A 192 -4.73 -3.27 17.54
CA GLY A 192 -3.58 -2.79 16.77
C GLY A 192 -3.83 -2.76 15.26
N ALA A 193 -2.78 -2.96 14.48
CA ALA A 193 -2.80 -2.90 13.01
C ALA A 193 -3.60 -4.04 12.34
N GLU A 194 -3.84 -5.14 13.05
CA GLU A 194 -4.63 -6.27 12.55
C GLU A 194 -6.13 -6.15 12.88
N ALA A 195 -6.53 -5.14 13.64
CA ALA A 195 -7.93 -4.91 13.97
C ALA A 195 -8.76 -4.69 12.70
N ARG A 196 -9.94 -5.29 12.70
CA ARG A 196 -10.97 -5.08 11.67
C ARG A 196 -12.28 -4.69 12.32
N THR A 197 -13.06 -3.86 11.64
CA THR A 197 -14.46 -3.59 12.05
C THR A 197 -15.38 -4.25 11.05
N VAL A 198 -16.23 -5.14 11.53
CA VAL A 198 -17.28 -5.76 10.72
C VAL A 198 -18.59 -5.05 10.99
N TRP A 199 -19.26 -4.64 9.94
CA TRP A 199 -20.54 -3.95 9.96
C TRP A 199 -21.63 -4.92 9.54
N PHE A 200 -22.70 -4.97 10.31
CA PHE A 200 -23.82 -5.91 10.16
C PHE A 200 -25.11 -5.16 9.85
N ASP A 201 -25.84 -5.68 8.91
CA ASP A 201 -27.21 -5.25 8.65
C ASP A 201 -28.12 -5.58 9.83
N ARG A 202 -28.93 -4.60 10.26
CA ARG A 202 -29.79 -4.74 11.45
C ARG A 202 -30.96 -5.72 11.28
N LEU A 203 -31.42 -5.92 10.04
CA LEU A 203 -32.54 -6.76 9.73
C LEU A 203 -32.11 -8.20 9.48
N THR A 204 -31.11 -8.37 8.61
CA THR A 204 -30.65 -9.70 8.18
C THR A 204 -29.55 -10.27 9.06
N HIS A 205 -28.86 -9.42 9.84
CA HIS A 205 -27.65 -9.71 10.62
C HIS A 205 -26.46 -10.19 9.78
N LEU A 206 -26.54 -10.14 8.45
CA LEU A 206 -25.43 -10.51 7.57
C LEU A 206 -24.32 -9.44 7.60
N PRO A 207 -23.04 -9.81 7.45
CA PRO A 207 -21.95 -8.85 7.26
C PRO A 207 -22.18 -8.04 5.98
N VAL A 208 -22.14 -6.71 6.07
CA VAL A 208 -22.29 -5.79 4.93
C VAL A 208 -20.95 -5.23 4.52
N ALA A 209 -20.08 -5.00 5.51
CA ALA A 209 -18.75 -4.46 5.24
C ALA A 209 -17.73 -4.94 6.25
N VAL A 210 -16.48 -5.03 5.80
CA VAL A 210 -15.30 -5.19 6.66
C VAL A 210 -14.37 -4.03 6.41
N GLU A 211 -14.06 -3.26 7.44
CA GLU A 211 -13.10 -2.15 7.38
C GLU A 211 -11.80 -2.50 8.07
N ARG A 212 -10.69 -2.12 7.45
CA ARG A 212 -9.34 -2.14 8.03
C ARG A 212 -8.64 -0.82 7.74
N VAL A 213 -7.88 -0.32 8.71
CA VAL A 213 -7.01 0.85 8.51
C VAL A 213 -5.56 0.39 8.67
N THR A 214 -4.75 0.66 7.65
CA THR A 214 -3.32 0.32 7.62
C THR A 214 -2.50 1.54 7.29
N ASP A 215 -1.20 1.50 7.60
CA ASP A 215 -0.27 2.52 7.16
C ASP A 215 -0.01 2.42 5.64
N ASP A 216 -0.03 3.56 4.96
CA ASP A 216 0.28 3.68 3.53
C ASP A 216 1.22 4.86 3.31
N PRO A 217 2.26 4.74 2.48
CA PRO A 217 3.24 5.79 2.28
C PRO A 217 2.69 7.04 1.59
N ILE A 218 1.62 6.92 0.80
CA ILE A 218 0.99 8.02 0.04
C ILE A 218 -0.29 8.49 0.72
N LEU A 219 -1.17 7.55 1.06
CA LEU A 219 -2.49 7.85 1.61
C LEU A 219 -2.47 8.10 3.12
N GLY A 220 -1.36 7.81 3.79
CA GLY A 220 -1.26 7.87 5.24
C GLY A 220 -2.05 6.76 5.91
N ASP A 221 -3.20 7.08 6.52
CA ASP A 221 -4.13 6.09 7.03
C ASP A 221 -4.98 5.55 5.87
N ARG A 222 -4.58 4.41 5.31
CA ARG A 222 -5.31 3.72 4.26
C ARG A 222 -6.45 2.92 4.84
N ARG A 223 -7.67 3.40 4.63
CA ARG A 223 -8.90 2.68 4.96
C ARG A 223 -9.31 1.81 3.79
N THR A 224 -9.26 0.49 3.96
CA THR A 224 -9.82 -0.46 3.02
C THR A 224 -11.17 -0.93 3.54
N THR A 225 -12.22 -0.80 2.73
CA THR A 225 -13.58 -1.28 3.03
C THR A 225 -13.95 -2.35 2.00
N THR A 226 -14.12 -3.58 2.44
CA THR A 226 -14.70 -4.65 1.61
C THR A 226 -16.19 -4.69 1.87
N LEU A 227 -17.00 -4.47 0.84
CA LEU A 227 -18.46 -4.46 0.88
C LEU A 227 -18.99 -5.76 0.31
N TYR A 228 -19.99 -6.35 0.95
CA TYR A 228 -20.63 -7.60 0.56
C TYR A 228 -22.10 -7.38 0.26
N THR A 229 -22.56 -7.87 -0.89
CA THR A 229 -23.98 -7.82 -1.27
C THR A 229 -24.40 -9.13 -1.91
N ARG A 230 -25.73 -9.27 -2.12
CA ARG A 230 -26.32 -10.45 -2.76
C ARG A 230 -25.90 -11.76 -2.11
N TRP A 231 -26.19 -11.90 -0.84
CA TRP A 231 -25.97 -13.16 -0.10
C TRP A 231 -26.89 -14.27 -0.58
N GLU A 232 -26.32 -15.37 -1.05
CA GLU A 232 -27.04 -16.53 -1.58
C GLU A 232 -26.58 -17.81 -0.88
N ASP A 233 -27.49 -18.78 -0.77
CA ASP A 233 -27.14 -20.10 -0.22
C ASP A 233 -26.22 -20.87 -1.18
N ALA A 234 -25.20 -21.49 -0.59
CA ALA A 234 -24.28 -22.39 -1.25
C ALA A 234 -24.07 -23.63 -0.38
N GLY A 235 -25.02 -24.57 -0.45
CA GLY A 235 -24.96 -25.80 0.31
C GLY A 235 -25.13 -25.62 1.83
N GLY A 236 -26.06 -24.77 2.25
CA GLY A 236 -26.41 -24.49 3.65
C GLY A 236 -25.58 -23.38 4.30
N VAL A 237 -24.67 -22.75 3.55
CA VAL A 237 -23.94 -21.56 3.98
C VAL A 237 -24.23 -20.42 3.03
N LYS A 238 -24.57 -19.25 3.54
CA LYS A 238 -24.71 -18.04 2.72
C LYS A 238 -23.34 -17.44 2.43
N LEU A 239 -23.07 -17.19 1.15
CA LEU A 239 -21.86 -16.53 0.64
C LEU A 239 -22.24 -15.29 -0.17
N PRO A 240 -21.42 -14.22 -0.16
CA PRO A 240 -21.69 -13.02 -0.95
C PRO A 240 -21.46 -13.29 -2.44
N ARG A 241 -22.35 -12.76 -3.30
CA ARG A 241 -22.23 -12.84 -4.75
C ARG A 241 -21.65 -11.59 -5.39
N GLU A 242 -21.61 -10.51 -4.66
CA GLU A 242 -20.95 -9.28 -5.08
C GLU A 242 -20.02 -8.80 -3.97
N VAL A 243 -18.80 -8.44 -4.36
CA VAL A 243 -17.78 -7.95 -3.45
C VAL A 243 -17.13 -6.71 -4.07
N ASP A 244 -17.26 -5.58 -3.40
CA ASP A 244 -16.55 -4.35 -3.75
C ASP A 244 -15.42 -4.13 -2.76
N VAL A 245 -14.27 -3.70 -3.25
CA VAL A 245 -13.18 -3.21 -2.41
C VAL A 245 -13.00 -1.73 -2.69
N ASP A 246 -13.11 -0.93 -1.65
CA ASP A 246 -12.93 0.52 -1.66
C ASP A 246 -11.67 0.90 -0.86
N VAL A 247 -10.93 1.86 -1.35
CA VAL A 247 -9.77 2.44 -0.66
C VAL A 247 -9.97 3.94 -0.52
N ASN A 248 -10.15 4.42 0.70
CA ASN A 248 -10.39 5.83 1.04
C ASN A 248 -11.51 6.47 0.19
N GLY A 249 -12.61 5.74 -0.09
CA GLY A 249 -13.75 6.22 -0.89
C GLY A 249 -13.58 6.04 -2.40
N ARG A 250 -12.52 5.36 -2.86
CA ARG A 250 -12.28 5.05 -4.28
C ARG A 250 -12.39 3.55 -4.52
N LEU A 251 -13.20 3.16 -5.50
CA LEU A 251 -13.37 1.75 -5.87
C LEU A 251 -12.05 1.19 -6.42
N GLN A 252 -11.53 0.15 -5.76
CA GLN A 252 -10.34 -0.58 -6.18
C GLN A 252 -10.68 -1.83 -6.99
N SER A 253 -11.77 -2.54 -6.61
CA SER A 253 -12.24 -3.68 -7.39
C SER A 253 -13.74 -3.90 -7.20
N HIS A 254 -14.38 -4.40 -8.22
CA HIS A 254 -15.74 -4.92 -8.21
C HIS A 254 -15.73 -6.35 -8.73
N GLN A 255 -16.22 -7.29 -7.92
CA GLN A 255 -16.27 -8.71 -8.26
C GLN A 255 -17.69 -9.23 -8.18
N VAL A 256 -18.12 -9.92 -9.23
CA VAL A 256 -19.37 -10.68 -9.29
C VAL A 256 -19.05 -12.16 -9.32
N VAL A 257 -19.49 -12.89 -8.29
CA VAL A 257 -19.37 -14.33 -8.19
C VAL A 257 -20.50 -14.98 -8.98
N THR A 258 -20.14 -15.61 -10.10
CA THR A 258 -21.07 -16.26 -11.02
C THR A 258 -21.49 -17.66 -10.55
N SER A 259 -20.57 -18.35 -9.85
CA SER A 259 -20.81 -19.66 -9.25
C SER A 259 -20.08 -19.77 -7.93
N ALA A 260 -20.70 -20.39 -6.93
CA ALA A 260 -20.05 -20.75 -5.67
C ALA A 260 -20.48 -22.14 -5.24
N SER A 261 -19.51 -22.93 -4.78
CA SER A 261 -19.76 -24.26 -4.20
C SER A 261 -18.90 -24.46 -2.96
N VAL A 262 -19.41 -25.26 -2.03
CA VAL A 262 -18.73 -25.59 -0.78
C VAL A 262 -18.48 -27.08 -0.70
N ASN A 263 -17.40 -27.47 -0.03
CA ASN A 263 -17.03 -28.86 0.23
C ASN A 263 -16.97 -29.75 -1.05
N ALA A 264 -16.58 -29.14 -2.17
CA ALA A 264 -16.36 -29.87 -3.40
C ALA A 264 -15.23 -30.90 -3.24
N THR A 265 -15.30 -32.00 -3.99
CA THR A 265 -14.18 -32.93 -4.08
C THR A 265 -13.01 -32.25 -4.78
N LEU A 266 -11.89 -32.10 -4.08
CA LEU A 266 -10.65 -31.54 -4.59
C LEU A 266 -9.69 -32.66 -4.96
N THR A 267 -8.91 -32.45 -6.00
CA THR A 267 -7.84 -33.38 -6.41
C THR A 267 -6.47 -32.78 -6.07
N GLU A 268 -5.51 -33.63 -5.74
CA GLU A 268 -4.14 -33.15 -5.48
C GLU A 268 -3.52 -32.50 -6.72
N SER A 269 -3.92 -32.91 -7.91
CA SER A 269 -3.48 -32.30 -9.18
C SER A 269 -3.89 -30.82 -9.31
N ASP A 270 -4.99 -30.39 -8.67
CA ASP A 270 -5.40 -28.97 -8.65
C ASP A 270 -4.33 -28.10 -8.00
N PHE A 271 -3.63 -28.64 -7.00
CA PHE A 271 -2.62 -27.92 -6.22
C PHE A 271 -1.18 -28.36 -6.53
N ALA A 272 -0.98 -29.14 -7.61
CA ALA A 272 0.35 -29.61 -7.97
C ALA A 272 1.30 -28.45 -8.27
N ILE A 273 2.48 -28.50 -7.66
CA ILE A 273 3.60 -27.57 -7.88
C ILE A 273 4.79 -28.44 -8.32
N PRO A 274 5.42 -28.16 -9.46
CA PRO A 274 6.60 -28.90 -9.91
C PRO A 274 7.75 -28.84 -8.89
N ASP A 275 8.49 -29.92 -8.70
CA ASP A 275 9.62 -30.01 -7.77
C ASP A 275 10.68 -28.94 -8.07
N SER A 276 10.92 -28.62 -9.34
CA SER A 276 11.85 -27.58 -9.76
C SER A 276 11.44 -26.18 -9.29
N ILE A 277 10.15 -25.93 -9.08
CA ILE A 277 9.62 -24.69 -8.50
C ILE A 277 9.67 -24.78 -6.98
N ALA A 278 9.30 -25.91 -6.38
CA ALA A 278 9.31 -26.12 -4.94
C ALA A 278 10.71 -25.91 -4.35
N GLN A 279 11.75 -26.39 -5.02
CA GLN A 279 13.15 -26.23 -4.61
C GLN A 279 13.65 -24.77 -4.65
N ARG A 280 13.00 -23.90 -5.41
CA ARG A 280 13.29 -22.47 -5.48
C ARG A 280 12.51 -21.63 -4.48
N ALA A 281 11.58 -22.23 -3.75
CA ALA A 281 10.76 -21.51 -2.80
C ALA A 281 11.61 -20.96 -1.64
N GLN A 282 11.56 -19.66 -1.44
CA GLN A 282 12.23 -19.04 -0.30
C GLN A 282 11.39 -19.20 0.96
N PRO A 283 11.98 -19.46 2.13
CA PRO A 283 11.25 -19.44 3.39
C PRO A 283 10.62 -18.07 3.64
N ILE A 284 9.52 -18.04 4.39
CA ILE A 284 8.96 -16.77 4.87
C ILE A 284 9.91 -16.25 5.96
N PRO A 285 10.58 -15.11 5.75
CA PRO A 285 11.49 -14.59 6.76
C PRO A 285 10.70 -14.11 7.99
N PRO A 286 11.26 -14.22 9.21
CA PRO A 286 10.60 -13.79 10.44
C PRO A 286 10.36 -12.28 10.50
N ALA A 287 11.14 -11.51 9.73
CA ALA A 287 10.97 -10.07 9.53
C ALA A 287 11.25 -9.74 8.07
N PRO A 288 10.70 -8.62 7.54
CA PRO A 288 11.06 -8.12 6.22
C PRO A 288 12.58 -7.97 6.11
N PRO A 289 13.20 -8.39 4.98
CA PRO A 289 14.65 -8.23 4.79
C PRO A 289 15.03 -6.75 4.84
N ALA A 290 16.21 -6.47 5.38
CA ALA A 290 16.75 -5.11 5.37
C ALA A 290 16.89 -4.60 3.93
N ILE A 291 16.48 -3.36 3.72
CA ILE A 291 16.62 -2.71 2.42
C ILE A 291 18.06 -2.23 2.29
N THR A 292 18.78 -2.82 1.35
CA THR A 292 20.16 -2.44 1.03
C THR A 292 20.17 -1.44 -0.12
N VAL A 293 20.94 -0.37 0.02
CA VAL A 293 21.18 0.63 -1.03
C VAL A 293 22.64 0.67 -1.36
N MET A 294 22.96 0.59 -2.65
CA MET A 294 24.31 0.77 -3.19
C MET A 294 24.34 2.03 -4.05
N LEU A 295 25.44 2.78 -4.00
CA LEU A 295 25.68 3.93 -4.87
C LEU A 295 26.64 3.52 -5.98
N ALA A 296 26.11 3.30 -7.18
CA ALA A 296 26.89 3.06 -8.39
C ALA A 296 27.24 4.41 -9.04
N GLU A 297 28.53 4.77 -9.10
CA GLU A 297 28.96 5.98 -9.78
C GLU A 297 28.80 5.80 -11.30
N ILE A 298 28.08 6.72 -11.93
CA ILE A 298 27.80 6.71 -13.37
C ILE A 298 28.44 7.91 -14.09
N GLY A 299 29.06 8.77 -13.37
CA GLY A 299 29.85 9.92 -13.85
C GLY A 299 30.29 10.80 -12.70
N PRO A 300 31.23 11.76 -12.92
CA PRO A 300 31.69 12.67 -11.90
C PRO A 300 30.54 13.36 -11.16
N ASN A 301 30.46 13.17 -9.83
CA ASN A 301 29.41 13.71 -8.96
C ASN A 301 28.00 13.21 -9.26
N VAL A 302 27.85 12.09 -9.98
CA VAL A 302 26.53 11.50 -10.31
C VAL A 302 26.54 10.00 -10.02
N TRP A 303 25.58 9.55 -9.21
CA TRP A 303 25.39 8.15 -8.81
C TRP A 303 23.98 7.69 -9.07
N ARG A 304 23.84 6.39 -9.27
CA ARG A 304 22.56 5.71 -9.19
C ARG A 304 22.46 4.99 -7.84
N ALA A 305 21.43 5.30 -7.05
CA ALA A 305 21.12 4.59 -5.83
C ALA A 305 20.31 3.33 -6.17
N GLU A 306 20.96 2.19 -6.09
CA GLU A 306 20.48 0.86 -6.46
C GLU A 306 20.04 0.05 -5.23
N GLY A 307 19.51 -1.14 -5.46
CA GLY A 307 19.08 -2.08 -4.42
C GLY A 307 17.57 -2.33 -4.46
N GLY A 308 17.13 -3.11 -5.42
CA GLY A 308 15.74 -3.41 -5.73
C GLY A 308 15.41 -3.14 -7.19
N SER A 309 14.12 -3.12 -7.51
CA SER A 309 13.64 -2.91 -8.89
C SER A 309 13.65 -1.45 -9.33
N HIS A 310 13.67 -0.51 -8.38
CA HIS A 310 13.60 0.94 -8.63
C HIS A 310 14.87 1.63 -8.17
N HIS A 311 15.30 2.64 -8.92
CA HIS A 311 16.54 3.37 -8.70
C HIS A 311 16.27 4.86 -8.57
N SER A 312 17.12 5.56 -7.80
CA SER A 312 17.12 7.02 -7.75
C SER A 312 18.41 7.54 -8.34
N LEU A 313 18.37 8.70 -9.01
CA LEU A 313 19.57 9.41 -9.42
C LEU A 313 20.01 10.35 -8.29
N VAL A 314 21.30 10.40 -7.99
CA VAL A 314 21.90 11.27 -6.97
C VAL A 314 22.95 12.15 -7.62
N ILE A 315 22.85 13.46 -7.44
CA ILE A 315 23.79 14.43 -7.98
C ILE A 315 24.34 15.28 -6.83
N ARG A 316 25.66 15.32 -6.70
CA ARG A 316 26.34 16.19 -5.73
C ARG A 316 26.57 17.56 -6.35
N GLN A 317 26.05 18.59 -5.71
CA GLN A 317 26.20 19.98 -6.12
C GLN A 317 26.81 20.76 -4.95
N GLY A 318 28.01 21.34 -5.14
CA GLY A 318 28.61 22.22 -4.15
C GLY A 318 28.44 21.76 -2.70
N ASP A 319 27.46 22.34 -2.03
CA ASP A 319 27.13 22.15 -0.62
C ASP A 319 25.89 21.25 -0.36
N GLY A 320 25.38 20.54 -1.37
CA GLY A 320 24.18 19.74 -1.22
C GLY A 320 24.04 18.62 -2.25
N LEU A 321 23.06 17.74 -2.01
CA LEU A 321 22.68 16.66 -2.90
C LEU A 321 21.30 16.95 -3.50
N VAL A 322 21.14 16.64 -4.78
CA VAL A 322 19.85 16.50 -5.46
C VAL A 322 19.57 15.01 -5.62
N VAL A 323 18.38 14.57 -5.26
CA VAL A 323 17.91 13.20 -5.47
C VAL A 323 16.73 13.25 -6.44
N VAL A 324 16.77 12.44 -7.49
CA VAL A 324 15.67 12.25 -8.42
C VAL A 324 15.03 10.90 -8.12
N GLU A 325 13.76 10.91 -7.85
CA GLU A 325 12.88 9.82 -7.38
C GLU A 325 13.03 9.38 -5.92
N ALA A 326 11.88 9.09 -5.32
CA ALA A 326 11.73 8.52 -4.00
C ALA A 326 10.84 7.28 -4.08
N PRO A 327 11.33 6.16 -4.67
CA PRO A 327 10.50 5.04 -5.04
C PRO A 327 10.06 4.18 -3.85
N GLN A 328 8.98 3.41 -4.07
CA GLN A 328 8.47 2.28 -3.29
C GLN A 328 7.94 2.64 -1.89
N SER A 329 8.80 3.08 -0.97
CA SER A 329 8.38 3.22 0.44
C SER A 329 9.23 4.18 1.24
N THR A 330 8.69 4.61 2.38
CA THR A 330 9.43 5.35 3.41
C THR A 330 10.70 4.60 3.86
N ALA A 331 10.63 3.28 4.02
CA ALA A 331 11.79 2.47 4.40
C ALA A 331 12.91 2.50 3.34
N ARG A 332 12.54 2.47 2.05
CA ARG A 332 13.50 2.60 0.94
C ARG A 332 14.16 3.98 0.95
N SER A 333 13.38 5.05 1.07
CA SER A 333 13.92 6.41 1.13
C SER A 333 14.81 6.63 2.35
N LYS A 334 14.43 6.06 3.50
CA LYS A 334 15.28 6.09 4.69
C LYS A 334 16.63 5.42 4.43
N ALA A 335 16.65 4.24 3.80
CA ALA A 335 17.88 3.54 3.45
C ALA A 335 18.73 4.34 2.47
N VAL A 336 18.14 5.02 1.46
CA VAL A 336 18.86 5.94 0.56
C VAL A 336 19.49 7.08 1.36
N LEU A 337 18.72 7.76 2.20
CA LEU A 337 19.20 8.90 2.99
C LEU A 337 20.31 8.49 3.98
N ASP A 338 20.21 7.33 4.61
CA ASP A 338 21.24 6.79 5.51
C ASP A 338 22.53 6.49 4.74
N THR A 339 22.42 5.90 3.54
CA THR A 339 23.57 5.65 2.65
C THR A 339 24.23 6.95 2.20
N LEU A 340 23.43 7.97 1.84
CA LEU A 340 23.94 9.29 1.44
C LEU A 340 24.66 10.00 2.59
N ARG A 341 24.11 9.95 3.81
CA ARG A 341 24.77 10.51 5.00
C ARG A 341 26.11 9.84 5.29
N SER A 342 26.17 8.53 5.15
CA SER A 342 27.41 7.77 5.34
C SER A 342 28.45 8.10 4.28
N ARG A 343 28.05 8.18 3.00
CA ARG A 343 28.96 8.41 1.87
C ARG A 343 29.43 9.86 1.74
N PHE A 344 28.56 10.81 2.09
CA PHE A 344 28.76 12.25 1.93
C PHE A 344 28.58 12.98 3.27
N ALA A 345 29.45 12.64 4.24
CA ALA A 345 29.35 13.22 5.58
C ALA A 345 29.32 14.76 5.54
N GLY A 346 28.34 15.35 6.21
CA GLY A 346 28.16 16.81 6.26
C GLY A 346 27.51 17.44 5.04
N VAL A 347 27.17 16.66 3.99
CA VAL A 347 26.51 17.17 2.78
C VAL A 347 25.03 16.78 2.82
N PRO A 348 24.11 17.75 3.03
CA PRO A 348 22.68 17.46 3.15
C PRO A 348 22.04 17.19 1.78
N VAL A 349 20.96 16.40 1.78
CA VAL A 349 20.02 16.39 0.64
C VAL A 349 19.19 17.67 0.70
N LYS A 350 19.31 18.52 -0.32
CA LYS A 350 18.61 19.81 -0.41
C LYS A 350 17.35 19.75 -1.24
N THR A 351 17.35 18.90 -2.28
CA THR A 351 16.25 18.86 -3.24
C THR A 351 15.91 17.42 -3.60
N LEU A 352 14.63 17.11 -3.55
CA LEU A 352 14.03 15.92 -4.14
C LEU A 352 13.28 16.32 -5.41
N VAL A 353 13.43 15.51 -6.46
CA VAL A 353 12.69 15.64 -7.72
C VAL A 353 11.94 14.34 -7.98
N PRO A 354 10.67 14.21 -7.59
CA PRO A 354 9.81 13.14 -8.07
C PRO A 354 9.57 13.30 -9.57
N THR A 355 9.73 12.23 -10.35
CA THR A 355 9.53 12.30 -11.81
C THR A 355 8.06 12.33 -12.18
N HIS A 356 7.23 11.54 -11.51
CA HIS A 356 5.78 11.50 -11.69
C HIS A 356 5.06 10.97 -10.43
N HIS A 357 3.74 10.87 -10.50
CA HIS A 357 2.90 10.62 -9.33
C HIS A 357 2.66 9.14 -9.02
N HIS A 358 3.04 8.20 -9.87
CA HIS A 358 2.77 6.79 -9.62
C HIS A 358 3.35 6.32 -8.28
N TRP A 359 2.59 5.46 -7.59
CA TRP A 359 2.87 5.10 -6.19
C TRP A 359 4.24 4.46 -5.98
N ASP A 360 4.69 3.67 -6.94
CA ASP A 360 5.97 2.97 -6.93
C ASP A 360 7.17 3.91 -7.13
N HIS A 361 6.97 5.12 -7.68
CA HIS A 361 7.96 6.21 -7.79
C HIS A 361 7.83 7.28 -6.72
N SER A 362 6.68 7.35 -6.06
CA SER A 362 6.33 8.40 -5.09
C SER A 362 6.27 7.92 -3.64
N GLY A 363 6.27 6.61 -3.38
CA GLY A 363 6.00 6.03 -2.06
C GLY A 363 7.00 6.43 -0.96
N GLY A 364 8.15 6.97 -1.31
CA GLY A 364 9.15 7.44 -0.36
C GLY A 364 9.20 8.95 -0.15
N ILE A 365 8.41 9.76 -0.86
CA ILE A 365 8.44 11.23 -0.83
C ILE A 365 8.30 11.74 0.61
N ARG A 366 7.37 11.17 1.38
CA ARG A 366 7.07 11.63 2.74
C ARG A 366 8.28 11.61 3.67
N GLU A 367 9.22 10.66 3.51
CA GLU A 367 10.45 10.62 4.30
C GLU A 367 11.33 11.86 4.06
N TYR A 368 11.45 12.31 2.81
CA TYR A 368 12.17 13.54 2.48
C TYR A 368 11.46 14.77 3.03
N LEU A 369 10.14 14.85 2.90
CA LEU A 369 9.34 15.93 3.47
C LEU A 369 9.54 16.03 5.00
N ALA A 370 9.53 14.89 5.69
CA ALA A 370 9.75 14.81 7.14
C ALA A 370 11.14 15.29 7.57
N GLN A 371 12.14 15.25 6.67
CA GLN A 371 13.49 15.76 6.90
C GLN A 371 13.69 17.21 6.42
N GLY A 372 12.63 17.88 5.97
CA GLY A 372 12.69 19.27 5.54
C GLY A 372 13.29 19.49 4.15
N VAL A 373 13.42 18.42 3.35
CA VAL A 373 13.95 18.48 1.98
C VAL A 373 12.95 19.18 1.07
N ALA A 374 13.40 20.21 0.34
CA ALA A 374 12.58 20.88 -0.66
C ALA A 374 12.26 19.95 -1.83
N VAL A 375 11.03 20.06 -2.37
CA VAL A 375 10.59 19.23 -3.49
C VAL A 375 10.34 20.11 -4.71
N VAL A 376 10.90 19.70 -5.85
CA VAL A 376 10.66 20.28 -7.17
C VAL A 376 9.99 19.22 -8.02
N VAL A 377 8.78 19.46 -8.48
CA VAL A 377 7.95 18.47 -9.19
C VAL A 377 7.24 19.12 -10.36
N HIS A 378 6.80 18.35 -11.35
CA HIS A 378 5.97 18.88 -12.43
C HIS A 378 4.74 19.62 -11.88
N SER A 379 4.31 20.71 -12.50
CA SER A 379 3.22 21.57 -12.02
C SER A 379 1.92 20.81 -11.75
N ARG A 380 1.60 19.78 -12.55
CA ARG A 380 0.43 18.91 -12.37
C ARG A 380 0.47 18.06 -11.09
N ASN A 381 1.65 17.82 -10.53
CA ASN A 381 1.86 16.92 -9.40
C ASN A 381 2.09 17.67 -8.06
N VAL A 382 2.05 19.01 -8.05
CA VAL A 382 2.29 19.81 -6.83
C VAL A 382 1.30 19.48 -5.73
N GLU A 383 0.00 19.47 -6.06
CA GLU A 383 -1.04 19.19 -5.07
C GLU A 383 -1.03 17.72 -4.61
N PHE A 384 -0.64 16.80 -5.47
CA PHE A 384 -0.42 15.39 -5.09
C PHE A 384 0.68 15.26 -4.01
N VAL A 385 1.83 15.90 -4.20
CA VAL A 385 2.93 15.89 -3.22
C VAL A 385 2.53 16.58 -1.92
N ARG A 386 1.80 17.71 -1.99
CA ARG A 386 1.25 18.36 -0.81
C ARG A 386 0.27 17.45 -0.07
N GLY A 387 -0.56 16.72 -0.81
CA GLY A 387 -1.48 15.72 -0.27
C GLY A 387 -0.76 14.60 0.50
N ILE A 388 0.36 14.08 -0.03
CA ILE A 388 1.20 13.10 0.68
C ILE A 388 1.68 13.67 2.03
N GLY A 389 2.14 14.92 2.05
CA GLY A 389 2.59 15.57 3.27
C GLY A 389 1.48 15.82 4.29
N ALA A 390 0.27 16.13 3.83
CA ALA A 390 -0.90 16.39 4.67
C ALA A 390 -1.66 15.13 5.09
N ALA A 391 -1.37 13.97 4.50
CA ALA A 391 -2.09 12.73 4.75
C ALA A 391 -2.03 12.33 6.24
N PRO A 392 -3.15 11.94 6.86
CA PRO A 392 -3.19 11.52 8.26
C PRO A 392 -2.35 10.26 8.46
N LYS A 393 -1.58 10.20 9.56
CA LYS A 393 -0.71 9.07 9.92
C LYS A 393 -0.95 8.70 11.39
N THR A 394 -2.16 8.21 11.69
CA THR A 394 -2.51 7.83 13.06
C THR A 394 -2.09 6.40 13.38
N VAL A 395 -2.02 5.53 12.38
CA VAL A 395 -1.58 4.12 12.52
C VAL A 395 -0.07 4.04 12.75
N ALA A 396 0.71 4.80 11.98
CA ALA A 396 2.17 4.85 12.10
C ALA A 396 2.66 6.31 12.06
N PRO A 397 2.55 7.05 13.18
CA PRO A 397 2.95 8.46 13.23
C PRO A 397 4.42 8.66 12.90
N ASP A 398 4.72 9.61 12.02
CA ASP A 398 6.07 10.04 11.62
C ASP A 398 6.43 11.44 12.16
N ALA A 399 7.60 11.96 11.80
CA ALA A 399 8.04 13.27 12.26
C ALA A 399 7.12 14.39 11.76
N LEU A 400 6.62 14.27 10.53
CA LEU A 400 5.73 15.29 9.94
C LEU A 400 4.37 15.32 10.65
N SER A 401 3.77 14.16 10.93
CA SER A 401 2.49 14.05 11.64
C SER A 401 2.59 14.44 13.13
N ARG A 402 3.79 14.40 13.71
CA ARG A 402 4.07 14.87 15.09
C ARG A 402 4.36 16.37 15.21
N GLY A 403 4.00 17.15 14.21
CA GLY A 403 4.14 18.61 14.20
C GLY A 403 5.34 19.12 13.40
N GLY A 404 5.92 18.29 12.53
CA GLY A 404 6.94 18.72 11.57
C GLY A 404 6.39 19.74 10.58
N ARG A 405 7.23 20.70 10.20
CA ARG A 405 6.86 21.71 9.20
C ARG A 405 6.99 21.14 7.79
N MET A 406 5.95 21.30 6.99
CA MET A 406 5.99 20.97 5.57
C MET A 406 7.02 21.84 4.84
N PRO A 407 8.01 21.24 4.13
CA PRO A 407 8.98 22.01 3.34
C PRO A 407 8.33 22.60 2.08
N THR A 408 9.12 23.39 1.35
CA THR A 408 8.66 23.98 0.08
C THR A 408 8.43 22.90 -0.96
N VAL A 409 7.26 22.91 -1.59
CA VAL A 409 6.93 22.14 -2.79
C VAL A 409 6.70 23.12 -3.92
N SER A 410 7.57 23.11 -4.92
CA SER A 410 7.55 24.04 -6.03
C SER A 410 7.35 23.33 -7.37
N ALA A 411 6.73 24.06 -8.31
CA ALA A 411 6.53 23.57 -9.66
C ALA A 411 7.80 23.74 -10.50
N ALA A 412 8.19 22.70 -11.23
CA ALA A 412 9.13 22.83 -12.34
C ALA A 412 8.41 23.49 -13.54
N GLY A 413 9.03 24.51 -14.13
CA GLY A 413 8.64 25.04 -15.43
C GLY A 413 9.26 24.23 -16.58
N ASN A 414 9.01 24.65 -17.82
CA ASN A 414 9.41 23.93 -19.05
C ASN A 414 10.93 23.69 -19.22
N ALA A 415 11.79 24.34 -18.44
CA ALA A 415 13.24 24.16 -18.44
C ALA A 415 13.83 24.59 -17.10
N THR A 416 13.30 24.05 -16.01
CA THR A 416 13.81 24.34 -14.68
C THR A 416 15.20 23.73 -14.54
N SER A 417 16.17 24.54 -14.09
CA SER A 417 17.52 24.08 -13.74
C SER A 417 17.71 24.11 -12.24
N ILE A 418 18.32 23.03 -11.71
CA ILE A 418 18.73 22.92 -10.31
C ILE A 418 20.25 22.93 -10.27
N GLY A 419 20.84 23.88 -9.51
CA GLY A 419 22.28 24.07 -9.43
C GLY A 419 22.88 24.75 -10.67
N THR A 420 24.21 24.82 -10.70
CA THR A 420 25.00 25.51 -11.74
C THR A 420 26.23 24.68 -12.14
N GLY A 421 26.91 25.10 -13.19
CA GLY A 421 28.15 24.45 -13.66
C GLY A 421 27.94 23.01 -14.12
N ASP A 422 28.95 22.19 -13.92
CA ASP A 422 29.01 20.81 -14.43
C ASP A 422 28.05 19.84 -13.74
N THR A 423 27.50 20.21 -12.57
CA THR A 423 26.52 19.39 -11.82
C THR A 423 25.13 19.94 -11.94
N ARG A 424 24.89 20.91 -12.85
CA ARG A 424 23.55 21.40 -13.16
C ARG A 424 22.66 20.27 -13.67
N VAL A 425 21.45 20.19 -13.13
CA VAL A 425 20.40 19.27 -13.59
C VAL A 425 19.30 20.08 -14.26
N MET A 426 18.95 19.75 -15.47
CA MET A 426 17.81 20.31 -16.20
C MET A 426 16.64 19.35 -16.07
N LEU A 427 15.50 19.85 -15.60
CA LEU A 427 14.24 19.12 -15.55
C LEU A 427 13.47 19.39 -16.84
N LEU A 428 13.17 18.36 -17.58
CA LEU A 428 12.54 18.41 -18.88
C LEU A 428 11.18 17.72 -18.81
N ASP A 429 10.14 18.38 -19.27
CA ASP A 429 8.84 17.75 -19.48
C ASP A 429 8.97 16.68 -20.57
N LEU A 430 8.59 15.45 -20.24
CA LEU A 430 8.67 14.28 -21.10
C LEU A 430 7.24 13.81 -21.45
N PRO A 431 6.68 14.26 -22.58
CA PRO A 431 5.38 13.78 -23.02
C PRO A 431 5.40 12.29 -23.32
N THR A 432 4.50 11.55 -22.70
CA THR A 432 4.44 10.09 -22.78
C THR A 432 3.01 9.61 -22.55
N VAL A 433 2.67 8.44 -23.09
CA VAL A 433 1.41 7.75 -22.81
C VAL A 433 1.36 7.10 -21.41
N HIS A 434 2.52 7.04 -20.72
CA HIS A 434 2.62 6.44 -19.41
C HIS A 434 1.82 7.21 -18.35
N ALA A 435 2.10 8.50 -18.22
CA ALA A 435 1.39 9.45 -17.34
C ALA A 435 1.60 10.88 -17.81
N GLU A 436 0.70 11.80 -17.47
CA GLU A 436 0.93 13.21 -17.66
C GLU A 436 1.83 13.79 -16.56
N GLY A 437 2.63 14.78 -16.93
CA GLY A 437 3.50 15.48 -16.00
C GLY A 437 4.71 14.66 -15.56
N VAL A 438 5.24 13.84 -16.47
CA VAL A 438 6.50 13.13 -16.27
C VAL A 438 7.67 14.07 -16.53
N LEU A 439 8.63 14.10 -15.60
CA LEU A 439 9.90 14.83 -15.72
C LEU A 439 11.04 13.86 -16.04
N ALA A 440 11.83 14.21 -17.05
CA ALA A 440 13.16 13.66 -17.23
C ALA A 440 14.19 14.58 -16.56
N ALA A 441 15.26 14.00 -15.99
CA ALA A 441 16.37 14.76 -15.43
C ALA A 441 17.61 14.61 -16.31
N TYR A 442 18.10 15.73 -16.85
CA TYR A 442 19.23 15.76 -17.75
C TYR A 442 20.43 16.45 -17.10
N VAL A 443 21.59 15.80 -17.14
CA VAL A 443 22.88 16.34 -16.69
C VAL A 443 23.73 16.69 -17.93
N PRO A 444 23.76 17.97 -18.36
CA PRO A 444 24.33 18.36 -19.66
C PRO A 444 25.84 18.06 -19.83
N SER A 445 26.62 18.28 -18.77
CA SER A 445 28.09 18.04 -18.80
C SER A 445 28.46 16.59 -19.06
N LEU A 446 27.58 15.66 -18.66
CA LEU A 446 27.78 14.22 -18.82
C LEU A 446 26.92 13.61 -19.92
N ARG A 447 26.00 14.39 -20.50
CA ARG A 447 25.02 13.96 -21.50
C ARG A 447 24.20 12.74 -21.04
N ILE A 448 23.92 12.71 -19.72
CA ILE A 448 23.12 11.66 -19.09
C ILE A 448 21.68 12.13 -18.98
N LEU A 449 20.74 11.30 -19.43
CA LEU A 449 19.30 11.53 -19.33
C LEU A 449 18.65 10.43 -18.49
N PHE A 450 18.06 10.79 -17.35
CA PHE A 450 17.26 9.91 -16.51
C PHE A 450 15.77 10.04 -16.92
N VAL A 451 15.11 8.91 -17.23
CA VAL A 451 13.79 8.88 -17.90
C VAL A 451 12.71 8.10 -17.13
N SER A 452 13.00 7.66 -15.90
CA SER A 452 12.04 6.92 -15.07
C SER A 452 11.44 5.70 -15.79
N ASP A 453 10.11 5.58 -15.81
CA ASP A 453 9.33 4.47 -16.39
C ASP A 453 9.14 4.51 -17.89
N VAL A 454 9.45 5.63 -18.53
CA VAL A 454 9.26 5.75 -19.97
C VAL A 454 10.12 4.75 -20.73
N LEU A 455 11.26 4.38 -20.15
CA LEU A 455 12.09 3.29 -20.67
C LEU A 455 12.76 2.51 -19.54
N THR A 456 12.64 1.20 -19.59
CA THR A 456 13.39 0.25 -18.74
C THR A 456 14.56 -0.31 -19.54
N PRO A 457 15.79 0.27 -19.41
CA PRO A 457 16.95 -0.24 -20.12
C PRO A 457 17.28 -1.68 -19.71
N GLY A 458 17.37 -2.56 -20.71
CA GLY A 458 17.65 -3.97 -20.58
C GLY A 458 18.15 -4.56 -21.91
N PRO A 459 18.23 -5.88 -22.04
CA PRO A 459 18.69 -6.53 -23.28
C PRO A 459 17.84 -6.16 -24.51
N THR A 460 16.57 -5.84 -24.30
CA THR A 460 15.66 -5.37 -25.35
C THR A 460 14.98 -4.09 -24.89
N LEU A 461 15.06 -3.02 -25.70
CA LEU A 461 14.41 -1.76 -25.42
C LEU A 461 13.01 -1.71 -26.05
N ALA A 462 12.05 -1.15 -25.31
CA ALA A 462 10.69 -0.95 -25.78
C ALA A 462 10.65 0.14 -26.88
N PRO A 463 10.15 -0.14 -28.11
CA PRO A 463 10.14 0.83 -29.19
C PRO A 463 9.32 2.10 -28.89
N ALA A 464 8.17 1.96 -28.21
CA ALA A 464 7.29 3.08 -27.90
C ALA A 464 7.99 4.13 -26.99
N GLY A 465 8.48 3.73 -25.83
CA GLY A 465 9.20 4.63 -24.91
C GLY A 465 10.48 5.21 -25.55
N SER A 466 11.18 4.39 -26.36
CA SER A 466 12.37 4.88 -27.09
C SER A 466 12.00 5.98 -28.08
N ARG A 467 10.87 5.89 -28.78
CA ARG A 467 10.37 6.94 -29.70
C ARG A 467 10.01 8.23 -28.96
N GLU A 468 9.32 8.13 -27.84
CA GLU A 468 8.91 9.26 -27.02
C GLU A 468 10.14 10.03 -26.50
N ILE A 469 11.13 9.32 -25.98
CA ILE A 469 12.40 9.92 -25.53
C ILE A 469 13.13 10.57 -26.69
N ALA A 470 13.27 9.88 -27.82
CA ALA A 470 13.95 10.43 -28.99
C ALA A 470 13.24 11.68 -29.54
N ALA A 471 11.92 11.71 -29.53
CA ALA A 471 11.14 12.88 -29.93
C ALA A 471 11.42 14.08 -29.00
N MET A 472 11.40 13.86 -27.68
CA MET A 472 11.70 14.90 -26.69
C MET A 472 13.15 15.44 -26.85
N VAL A 473 14.15 14.55 -26.98
CA VAL A 473 15.57 14.92 -27.16
C VAL A 473 15.74 15.79 -28.40
N ARG A 474 15.14 15.41 -29.54
CA ARG A 474 15.17 16.20 -30.77
C ARG A 474 14.48 17.56 -30.61
N ALA A 475 13.27 17.56 -30.01
CA ALA A 475 12.51 18.80 -29.81
C ALA A 475 13.23 19.81 -28.90
N ARG A 476 14.04 19.31 -27.96
CA ARG A 476 14.86 20.15 -27.05
C ARG A 476 16.24 20.50 -27.59
N GLY A 477 16.66 19.91 -28.70
CA GLY A 477 17.99 20.13 -29.27
C GLY A 477 19.15 19.75 -28.32
N ILE A 478 18.95 18.79 -27.44
CA ILE A 478 19.97 18.32 -26.48
C ILE A 478 20.74 17.12 -27.03
N VAL A 479 21.96 16.94 -26.55
CA VAL A 479 22.83 15.82 -26.91
C VAL A 479 22.86 14.85 -25.75
N VAL A 480 22.50 13.59 -26.02
CA VAL A 480 22.47 12.51 -25.01
C VAL A 480 23.46 11.43 -25.43
N ASP A 481 24.24 10.92 -24.49
CA ASP A 481 25.13 9.77 -24.70
C ASP A 481 24.56 8.52 -24.01
N ARG A 482 23.90 8.68 -22.86
CA ARG A 482 23.36 7.57 -22.06
C ARG A 482 21.99 7.89 -21.49
N VAL A 483 21.11 6.89 -21.53
CA VAL A 483 19.79 6.94 -20.93
C VAL A 483 19.77 6.02 -19.70
N VAL A 484 19.37 6.57 -18.56
CA VAL A 484 19.28 5.88 -17.27
C VAL A 484 17.81 5.68 -16.92
N GLY A 485 17.40 4.45 -16.67
CA GLY A 485 16.03 4.14 -16.25
C GLY A 485 15.81 4.29 -14.74
N GLY A 486 14.60 4.58 -14.34
CA GLY A 486 14.11 4.38 -12.97
C GLY A 486 14.06 2.89 -12.63
N HIS A 487 13.88 2.05 -13.65
CA HIS A 487 14.01 0.60 -13.65
C HIS A 487 15.15 0.15 -14.55
N GLY A 488 15.60 -1.10 -14.37
CA GLY A 488 16.58 -1.74 -15.24
C GLY A 488 17.96 -1.12 -15.14
N GLY A 489 18.62 -0.94 -16.27
CA GLY A 489 20.01 -0.52 -16.38
C GLY A 489 20.22 0.88 -16.95
N ILE A 490 21.29 0.96 -17.76
CA ILE A 490 21.69 2.14 -18.53
C ILE A 490 21.83 1.70 -20.00
N ALA A 491 21.25 2.45 -20.92
CA ALA A 491 21.34 2.21 -22.34
C ALA A 491 22.21 3.28 -23.01
N ALA A 492 22.96 2.90 -24.04
CA ALA A 492 23.59 3.85 -24.94
C ALA A 492 22.52 4.58 -25.78
N TRP A 493 22.72 5.86 -26.06
CA TRP A 493 21.78 6.65 -26.85
C TRP A 493 21.51 6.03 -28.23
N ALA A 494 22.54 5.52 -28.90
CA ALA A 494 22.40 4.88 -30.21
C ALA A 494 21.47 3.65 -30.20
N ASP A 495 21.38 2.93 -29.06
CA ASP A 495 20.48 1.81 -28.93
C ASP A 495 19.03 2.28 -28.74
N VAL A 496 18.81 3.37 -28.00
CA VAL A 496 17.50 4.01 -27.84
C VAL A 496 16.99 4.54 -29.18
N GLU A 497 17.82 5.23 -29.97
CA GLU A 497 17.45 5.72 -31.30
C GLU A 497 17.08 4.56 -32.23
N ARG A 498 17.90 3.50 -32.24
CA ARG A 498 17.66 2.29 -33.04
C ARG A 498 16.38 1.58 -32.64
N ALA A 499 16.09 1.50 -31.33
CA ALA A 499 14.85 0.88 -30.85
C ALA A 499 13.63 1.74 -31.22
N GLY A 500 13.74 3.06 -31.13
CA GLY A 500 12.68 4.00 -31.49
C GLY A 500 12.37 4.08 -32.98
N SER A 501 13.32 3.72 -33.83
CA SER A 501 13.14 3.68 -35.29
C SER A 501 12.54 2.38 -35.84
N ARG A 502 12.37 1.33 -34.99
CA ARG A 502 11.74 0.09 -35.40
C ARG A 502 10.24 0.30 -35.59
N ASP A 503 9.72 -0.08 -36.77
CA ASP A 503 8.27 -0.16 -37.02
C ASP A 503 7.65 -1.23 -36.12
N GLN A 504 6.38 -1.01 -35.73
CA GLN A 504 5.59 -1.96 -34.93
C GLN A 504 5.26 -3.22 -35.73
#